data_edfc75168ba68c957b5418d8b56b33a1
#
_entry.id   edfc75168ba68c957b5418d8b56b33a1
#
_cell.length_a   1.000
_cell.length_b   1.000
_cell.length_c   1.000
_cell.angle_alpha   90.00
_cell.angle_beta   90.00
_cell.angle_gamma   90.00
#
_symmetry.space_group_name_H-M   'P 1'
#
loop_
_entity.id
_entity.type
_entity.pdbx_description
1 polymer ?
#
loop_
_entity_poly.entity_id
_entity_poly.type
_entity_poly.pdbx_seq_one_letter_code
_entity_poly.pdbx_strand_id
1 'polypeptide(L)'
;MFGNVEDQEPERYYDWMLWKMRQVKEEANMKTKAKRMIWVTFRKEGIHKYPAALDDPKLATGDEYDVSFLGYPHRHIFHFKVGITVTHNDRDIEFIQFKRWMEKLYAEKTLELDYKSCEMMADDLYDKVTEKYPNREVHIDISEDGENGAHIEYPSY
;
A
#
# COMPACT_ATOMS: atom_id res chain seq x y z
N MET A 1 35.91 10.88 19.23
CA MET A 1 34.87 11.91 19.02
C MET A 1 35.36 12.82 17.89
N PHE A 2 35.01 12.48 16.64
CA PHE A 2 35.31 13.33 15.48
C PHE A 2 33.99 14.00 15.08
N GLY A 3 33.86 15.29 15.45
CA GLY A 3 32.75 16.11 15.00
C GLY A 3 32.82 16.30 13.48
N ASN A 4 31.73 16.10 12.78
CA ASN A 4 31.60 16.37 11.37
C ASN A 4 31.92 17.83 11.09
N VAL A 5 33.03 18.09 10.41
CA VAL A 5 33.49 19.44 10.00
C VAL A 5 32.68 19.98 8.81
N GLU A 6 31.69 19.22 8.30
CA GLU A 6 30.98 19.52 7.05
C GLU A 6 29.78 20.45 7.17
N ASP A 7 29.33 20.79 8.39
CA ASP A 7 28.08 21.56 8.60
C ASP A 7 28.27 23.04 9.01
N GLN A 8 29.49 23.57 8.98
CA GLN A 8 29.73 24.98 9.31
C GLN A 8 29.57 25.87 8.07
N GLU A 9 28.76 26.93 8.19
CA GLU A 9 28.65 27.94 7.15
C GLU A 9 29.99 28.60 6.86
N PRO A 10 30.41 28.73 5.57
CA PRO A 10 31.71 29.27 5.21
C PRO A 10 31.82 30.76 5.45
N GLU A 11 32.95 31.22 6.00
CA GLU A 11 33.19 32.62 6.40
C GLU A 11 33.46 33.57 5.21
N ARG A 12 33.79 33.05 4.02
CA ARG A 12 34.11 33.85 2.82
C ARG A 12 33.00 33.72 1.77
N TYR A 13 32.70 34.81 1.09
CA TYR A 13 31.69 34.85 0.02
C TYR A 13 31.89 33.78 -1.07
N TYR A 14 33.13 33.52 -1.48
CA TYR A 14 33.45 32.53 -2.51
C TYR A 14 33.20 31.11 -1.97
N ASP A 15 33.60 30.84 -0.75
CA ASP A 15 33.38 29.54 -0.09
C ASP A 15 31.86 29.32 0.15
N TRP A 16 31.14 30.39 0.51
CA TRP A 16 29.68 30.35 0.65
C TRP A 16 29.00 30.03 -0.70
N MET A 17 29.47 30.63 -1.79
CA MET A 17 28.90 30.37 -3.13
C MET A 17 29.13 28.92 -3.54
N LEU A 18 30.32 28.36 -3.32
CA LEU A 18 30.63 26.96 -3.61
C LEU A 18 29.81 26.01 -2.71
N TRP A 19 29.65 26.36 -1.44
CA TRP A 19 28.79 25.62 -0.52
C TRP A 19 27.34 25.62 -0.99
N LYS A 20 26.77 26.77 -1.34
CA LYS A 20 25.41 26.88 -1.90
C LYS A 20 25.23 26.05 -3.17
N MET A 21 26.19 26.09 -4.09
CA MET A 21 26.15 25.27 -5.31
C MET A 21 26.15 23.78 -4.99
N ARG A 22 26.92 23.36 -3.97
CA ARG A 22 26.95 21.98 -3.50
C ARG A 22 25.58 21.56 -2.91
N GLN A 23 24.99 22.38 -2.06
CA GLN A 23 23.67 22.13 -1.47
C GLN A 23 22.60 21.98 -2.56
N VAL A 24 22.54 22.88 -3.52
CA VAL A 24 21.59 22.80 -4.65
C VAL A 24 21.79 21.51 -5.44
N LYS A 25 23.04 21.09 -5.66
CA LYS A 25 23.35 19.85 -6.38
C LYS A 25 22.94 18.61 -5.56
N GLU A 26 23.15 18.63 -4.27
CA GLU A 26 22.74 17.55 -3.36
C GLU A 26 21.23 17.45 -3.30
N GLU A 27 20.50 18.54 -3.14
CA GLU A 27 19.04 18.56 -3.18
C GLU A 27 18.48 18.02 -4.51
N ALA A 28 19.07 18.43 -5.64
CA ALA A 28 18.68 17.92 -6.96
C ALA A 28 18.93 16.42 -7.06
N ASN A 29 20.06 15.93 -6.54
CA ASN A 29 20.39 14.50 -6.51
C ASN A 29 19.41 13.71 -5.61
N MET A 30 19.02 14.26 -4.46
CA MET A 30 18.02 13.64 -3.58
C MET A 30 16.66 13.55 -4.26
N LYS A 31 16.22 14.58 -4.98
CA LYS A 31 14.97 14.55 -5.75
C LYS A 31 14.98 13.51 -6.87
N THR A 32 16.12 13.29 -7.52
CA THR A 32 16.24 12.26 -8.58
C THR A 32 16.22 10.85 -8.03
N LYS A 33 16.75 10.64 -6.82
CA LYS A 33 16.76 9.34 -6.13
C LYS A 33 15.46 9.01 -5.41
N ALA A 34 14.55 9.97 -5.26
CA ALA A 34 13.31 9.76 -4.54
C ALA A 34 12.43 8.72 -5.24
N LYS A 35 12.01 7.70 -4.49
CA LYS A 35 10.97 6.78 -4.94
C LYS A 35 9.64 7.53 -4.97
N ARG A 36 8.91 7.38 -6.04
CA ARG A 36 7.60 8.01 -6.24
C ARG A 36 6.54 6.96 -6.43
N MET A 37 5.44 7.11 -5.72
CA MET A 37 4.26 6.28 -5.89
C MET A 37 3.03 7.17 -6.03
N ILE A 38 2.13 6.80 -6.93
CA ILE A 38 0.75 7.25 -6.86
C ILE A 38 -0.05 6.24 -6.04
N TRP A 39 -1.15 6.67 -5.49
CA TRP A 39 -2.06 5.76 -4.79
C TRP A 39 -3.53 6.17 -5.00
N VAL A 40 -4.40 5.18 -4.91
CA VAL A 40 -5.85 5.36 -5.02
C VAL A 40 -6.54 4.54 -3.95
N THR A 41 -7.79 4.94 -3.62
CA THR A 41 -8.64 4.19 -2.69
C THR A 41 -10.00 3.94 -3.30
N PHE A 42 -10.60 2.82 -2.95
CA PHE A 42 -11.99 2.51 -3.24
C PHE A 42 -12.55 1.56 -2.17
N ARG A 43 -13.87 1.36 -2.19
CA ARG A 43 -14.56 0.48 -1.23
C ARG A 43 -15.48 -0.46 -1.94
N LYS A 44 -15.63 -1.68 -1.38
CA LYS A 44 -16.58 -2.68 -1.87
C LYS A 44 -17.19 -3.45 -0.71
N GLU A 45 -18.47 -3.68 -0.78
CA GLU A 45 -19.14 -4.63 0.10
C GLU A 45 -18.74 -6.05 -0.29
N GLY A 46 -18.48 -6.89 0.72
CA GLY A 46 -18.16 -8.30 0.51
C GLY A 46 -18.63 -9.16 1.67
N ILE A 47 -18.85 -10.43 1.38
CA ILE A 47 -19.20 -11.47 2.35
C ILE A 47 -18.11 -12.51 2.34
N HIS A 48 -17.60 -12.85 3.52
CA HIS A 48 -16.65 -13.95 3.72
C HIS A 48 -16.90 -14.69 5.03
N LYS A 49 -16.11 -15.73 5.29
CA LYS A 49 -16.13 -16.52 6.53
C LYS A 49 -14.75 -17.10 6.78
N TYR A 50 -14.47 -17.46 8.02
CA TYR A 50 -13.27 -18.20 8.39
C TYR A 50 -13.68 -19.51 9.10
N PRO A 51 -13.95 -20.60 8.34
CA PRO A 51 -14.50 -21.85 8.90
C PRO A 51 -13.66 -22.47 10.00
N ALA A 52 -12.33 -22.36 9.92
CA ALA A 52 -11.43 -22.91 10.95
C ALA A 52 -11.61 -22.24 12.33
N ALA A 53 -12.22 -21.06 12.41
CA ALA A 53 -12.50 -20.40 13.68
C ALA A 53 -13.48 -21.16 14.57
N LEU A 54 -14.31 -22.06 14.00
CA LEU A 54 -15.24 -22.90 14.75
C LEU A 54 -14.54 -24.08 15.43
N ASP A 55 -13.42 -24.54 14.88
CA ASP A 55 -12.72 -25.76 15.30
C ASP A 55 -11.39 -25.46 16.01
N ASP A 56 -10.83 -24.26 15.84
CA ASP A 56 -9.57 -23.87 16.46
C ASP A 56 -9.82 -23.50 17.95
N PRO A 57 -9.27 -24.24 18.93
CA PRO A 57 -9.45 -23.91 20.33
C PRO A 57 -8.85 -22.62 20.81
N LYS A 58 -7.98 -21.98 19.98
CA LYS A 58 -7.46 -20.62 20.24
C LYS A 58 -8.45 -19.53 19.86
N LEU A 59 -9.42 -19.85 19.01
CA LEU A 59 -10.42 -18.92 18.48
C LEU A 59 -11.80 -19.20 19.06
N ALA A 60 -12.20 -20.48 19.17
CA ALA A 60 -13.42 -20.96 19.81
C ALA A 60 -13.16 -21.22 21.29
N THR A 61 -12.96 -20.17 22.06
CA THR A 61 -12.55 -20.25 23.49
C THR A 61 -13.73 -20.27 24.45
N GLY A 62 -14.89 -19.76 24.05
CA GLY A 62 -16.07 -19.59 24.88
C GLY A 62 -15.94 -18.52 25.97
N ASP A 63 -14.94 -17.63 25.88
CA ASP A 63 -14.74 -16.51 26.78
C ASP A 63 -15.03 -15.16 26.10
N GLU A 64 -14.72 -14.03 26.75
CA GLU A 64 -14.95 -12.68 26.23
C GLU A 64 -14.16 -12.36 24.96
N TYR A 65 -13.10 -13.11 24.67
CA TYR A 65 -12.25 -12.94 23.49
C TYR A 65 -12.55 -13.96 22.39
N ASP A 66 -13.65 -14.72 22.53
CA ASP A 66 -14.08 -15.69 21.53
C ASP A 66 -14.37 -15.03 20.19
N VAL A 67 -13.75 -15.55 19.14
CA VAL A 67 -13.93 -15.10 17.75
C VAL A 67 -14.49 -16.20 16.84
N SER A 68 -15.10 -17.26 17.42
CA SER A 68 -15.69 -18.36 16.66
C SER A 68 -16.78 -17.92 15.68
N PHE A 69 -17.43 -16.77 15.93
CA PHE A 69 -18.42 -16.18 15.02
C PHE A 69 -17.86 -15.88 13.61
N LEU A 70 -16.53 -15.73 13.47
CA LEU A 70 -15.87 -15.55 12.17
C LEU A 70 -16.04 -16.79 11.27
N GLY A 71 -16.38 -17.95 11.84
CA GLY A 71 -16.67 -19.19 11.10
C GLY A 71 -17.94 -19.12 10.25
N TYR A 72 -18.83 -18.20 10.55
CA TYR A 72 -20.07 -17.97 9.79
C TYR A 72 -19.93 -16.87 8.75
N PRO A 73 -20.70 -16.92 7.65
CA PRO A 73 -20.72 -15.82 6.68
C PRO A 73 -21.07 -14.50 7.36
N HIS A 74 -20.22 -13.49 7.15
CA HIS A 74 -20.41 -12.15 7.66
C HIS A 74 -19.99 -11.10 6.62
N ARG A 75 -20.56 -9.93 6.74
CA ARG A 75 -20.45 -8.84 5.78
C ARG A 75 -19.54 -7.75 6.30
N HIS A 76 -18.69 -7.21 5.42
CA HIS A 76 -17.89 -6.02 5.65
C HIS A 76 -17.97 -5.05 4.48
N ILE A 77 -17.63 -3.80 4.73
CA ILE A 77 -17.21 -2.86 3.70
C ILE A 77 -15.69 -2.93 3.63
N PHE A 78 -15.17 -3.60 2.61
CA PHE A 78 -13.74 -3.68 2.38
C PHE A 78 -13.22 -2.36 1.82
N HIS A 79 -12.20 -1.82 2.48
CA HIS A 79 -11.48 -0.62 2.04
C HIS A 79 -10.18 -1.03 1.40
N PHE A 80 -9.97 -0.56 0.18
CA PHE A 80 -8.76 -0.82 -0.60
C PHE A 80 -7.96 0.47 -0.73
N LYS A 81 -6.65 0.37 -0.56
CA LYS A 81 -5.71 1.40 -0.95
C LYS A 81 -4.59 0.73 -1.72
N VAL A 82 -4.33 1.21 -2.94
CA VAL A 82 -3.33 0.63 -3.83
C VAL A 82 -2.36 1.71 -4.26
N GLY A 83 -1.09 1.52 -3.91
CA GLY A 83 0.03 2.33 -4.34
C GLY A 83 0.82 1.61 -5.43
N ILE A 84 1.32 2.35 -6.40
CA ILE A 84 2.19 1.83 -7.47
C ILE A 84 3.29 2.82 -7.79
N THR A 85 4.52 2.34 -7.97
CA THR A 85 5.65 3.18 -8.34
C THR A 85 5.48 3.79 -9.72
N VAL A 86 5.92 5.04 -9.86
CA VAL A 86 5.95 5.77 -11.12
C VAL A 86 7.37 6.19 -11.46
N THR A 87 7.68 6.28 -12.75
CA THR A 87 9.02 6.54 -13.27
C THR A 87 9.33 8.03 -13.44
N HIS A 88 8.30 8.86 -13.54
CA HIS A 88 8.44 10.32 -13.66
C HIS A 88 7.24 11.05 -13.05
N ASN A 89 7.34 12.38 -12.95
CA ASN A 89 6.37 13.21 -12.26
C ASN A 89 5.17 13.65 -13.12
N ASP A 90 5.19 13.38 -14.42
CA ASP A 90 4.16 13.84 -15.35
C ASP A 90 3.27 12.67 -15.79
N ARG A 91 2.43 12.22 -14.87
CA ARG A 91 1.35 11.25 -15.13
C ARG A 91 1.81 9.98 -15.87
N ASP A 92 2.92 9.38 -15.45
CA ASP A 92 3.34 8.05 -15.93
C ASP A 92 2.18 7.04 -15.86
N ILE A 93 1.44 7.06 -14.73
CA ILE A 93 0.16 6.41 -14.57
C ILE A 93 -0.84 7.46 -14.10
N GLU A 94 -1.93 7.66 -14.83
CA GLU A 94 -2.98 8.58 -14.43
C GLU A 94 -3.88 7.92 -13.38
N PHE A 95 -3.93 8.49 -12.16
CA PHE A 95 -4.53 7.82 -11.00
C PHE A 95 -6.05 7.68 -11.07
N ILE A 96 -6.78 8.56 -11.77
CA ILE A 96 -8.25 8.40 -11.95
C ILE A 96 -8.55 7.21 -12.87
N GLN A 97 -7.78 7.07 -13.96
CA GLN A 97 -7.91 5.93 -14.86
C GLN A 97 -7.51 4.62 -14.15
N PHE A 98 -6.44 4.65 -13.34
CA PHE A 98 -6.00 3.53 -12.54
C PHE A 98 -7.07 3.09 -11.53
N LYS A 99 -7.66 4.03 -10.81
CA LYS A 99 -8.76 3.78 -9.88
C LYS A 99 -9.97 3.16 -10.59
N ARG A 100 -10.42 3.77 -11.69
CA ARG A 100 -11.59 3.28 -12.45
C ARG A 100 -11.36 1.89 -13.03
N TRP A 101 -10.14 1.60 -13.45
CA TRP A 101 -9.80 0.26 -13.91
C TRP A 101 -9.92 -0.76 -12.78
N MET A 102 -9.39 -0.46 -11.59
CA MET A 102 -9.52 -1.37 -10.42
C MET A 102 -10.97 -1.53 -9.98
N GLU A 103 -11.74 -0.46 -9.93
CA GLU A 103 -13.16 -0.54 -9.60
C GLU A 103 -13.94 -1.47 -10.55
N LYS A 104 -13.55 -1.53 -11.82
CA LYS A 104 -14.14 -2.47 -12.79
C LYS A 104 -13.78 -3.93 -12.53
N LEU A 105 -12.66 -4.23 -11.90
CA LEU A 105 -12.31 -5.60 -11.50
C LEU A 105 -13.28 -6.13 -10.43
N TYR A 106 -13.93 -5.23 -9.69
CA TYR A 106 -14.90 -5.51 -8.64
C TYR A 106 -16.28 -4.96 -9.01
N ALA A 107 -16.74 -5.23 -10.24
CA ALA A 107 -17.99 -4.67 -10.77
C ALA A 107 -19.25 -5.24 -10.09
N GLU A 108 -19.15 -6.37 -9.41
CA GLU A 108 -20.27 -6.98 -8.66
C GLU A 108 -20.73 -6.06 -7.53
N LYS A 109 -22.03 -6.14 -7.19
CA LYS A 109 -22.61 -5.33 -6.10
C LYS A 109 -22.01 -5.71 -4.76
N THR A 110 -22.04 -7.00 -4.42
CA THR A 110 -21.48 -7.58 -3.21
C THR A 110 -20.50 -8.68 -3.64
N LEU A 111 -19.28 -8.63 -3.12
CA LEU A 111 -18.26 -9.63 -3.44
C LEU A 111 -18.54 -10.92 -2.65
N GLU A 112 -18.60 -12.03 -3.37
CA GLU A 112 -18.65 -13.37 -2.77
C GLU A 112 -17.20 -13.86 -2.61
N LEU A 113 -16.66 -13.68 -1.39
CA LEU A 113 -15.24 -13.89 -1.11
C LEU A 113 -14.94 -15.28 -0.53
N ASP A 114 -15.99 -16.04 -0.17
CA ASP A 114 -15.90 -17.33 0.46
C ASP A 114 -15.03 -17.28 1.73
N TYR A 115 -13.84 -17.91 1.74
CA TYR A 115 -12.92 -17.89 2.88
C TYR A 115 -11.71 -16.93 2.71
N LYS A 116 -11.76 -16.00 1.75
CA LYS A 116 -10.63 -15.12 1.50
C LYS A 116 -10.39 -14.14 2.63
N SER A 117 -9.15 -14.11 3.11
CA SER A 117 -8.65 -13.08 4.00
C SER A 117 -8.27 -11.81 3.24
N CYS A 118 -8.02 -10.72 3.96
CA CYS A 118 -7.51 -9.48 3.35
C CYS A 118 -6.17 -9.71 2.62
N GLU A 119 -5.30 -10.58 3.13
CA GLU A 119 -4.03 -10.94 2.51
C GLU A 119 -4.23 -11.67 1.19
N MET A 120 -5.14 -12.66 1.14
CA MET A 120 -5.46 -13.39 -0.09
C MET A 120 -6.08 -12.46 -1.14
N MET A 121 -6.94 -11.54 -0.71
CA MET A 121 -7.52 -10.52 -1.60
C MET A 121 -6.46 -9.57 -2.16
N ALA A 122 -5.45 -9.22 -1.35
CA ALA A 122 -4.33 -8.40 -1.79
C ALA A 122 -3.47 -9.11 -2.83
N ASP A 123 -3.17 -10.40 -2.64
CA ASP A 123 -2.44 -11.22 -3.61
C ASP A 123 -3.19 -11.34 -4.93
N ASP A 124 -4.50 -11.61 -4.90
CA ASP A 124 -5.34 -11.66 -6.11
C ASP A 124 -5.34 -10.32 -6.87
N LEU A 125 -5.38 -9.21 -6.15
CA LEU A 125 -5.34 -7.87 -6.75
C LEU A 125 -3.95 -7.56 -7.32
N TYR A 126 -2.89 -7.94 -6.60
CA TYR A 126 -1.52 -7.78 -7.08
C TYR A 126 -1.30 -8.48 -8.42
N ASP A 127 -1.78 -9.71 -8.60
CA ASP A 127 -1.68 -10.45 -9.86
C ASP A 127 -2.28 -9.66 -11.03
N LYS A 128 -3.43 -9.01 -10.81
CA LYS A 128 -4.06 -8.17 -11.83
C LYS A 128 -3.28 -6.89 -12.10
N VAL A 129 -2.77 -6.26 -11.05
CA VAL A 129 -1.98 -5.02 -11.17
C VAL A 129 -0.68 -5.28 -11.90
N THR A 130 0.06 -6.35 -11.55
CA THR A 130 1.36 -6.66 -12.17
C THR A 130 1.24 -7.17 -13.61
N GLU A 131 0.11 -7.83 -13.96
CA GLU A 131 -0.19 -8.18 -15.35
C GLU A 131 -0.33 -6.92 -16.22
N LYS A 132 -0.98 -5.88 -15.70
CA LYS A 132 -1.19 -4.63 -16.43
C LYS A 132 0.02 -3.69 -16.39
N TYR A 133 0.72 -3.65 -15.27
CA TYR A 133 1.85 -2.77 -15.00
C TYR A 133 3.05 -3.57 -14.48
N PRO A 134 3.76 -4.30 -15.35
CA PRO A 134 4.86 -5.16 -14.93
C PRO A 134 6.04 -4.36 -14.37
N ASN A 135 6.85 -5.02 -13.53
CA ASN A 135 8.09 -4.48 -12.95
C ASN A 135 7.89 -3.19 -12.12
N ARG A 136 6.77 -3.09 -11.43
CA ARG A 136 6.47 -2.00 -10.51
C ARG A 136 6.42 -2.53 -9.08
N GLU A 137 6.91 -1.74 -8.15
CA GLU A 137 6.60 -1.98 -6.75
C GLU A 137 5.16 -1.54 -6.49
N VAL A 138 4.42 -2.40 -5.81
CA VAL A 138 3.00 -2.20 -5.52
C VAL A 138 2.77 -2.38 -4.03
N HIS A 139 2.07 -1.45 -3.40
CA HIS A 139 1.63 -1.56 -2.01
C HIS A 139 0.11 -1.68 -2.00
N ILE A 140 -0.39 -2.68 -1.28
CA ILE A 140 -1.83 -2.92 -1.17
C ILE A 140 -2.22 -2.99 0.30
N ASP A 141 -3.15 -2.13 0.67
CA ASP A 141 -3.85 -2.19 1.96
C ASP A 141 -5.28 -2.64 1.69
N ILE A 142 -5.73 -3.65 2.41
CA ILE A 142 -7.14 -4.06 2.43
C ILE A 142 -7.57 -4.19 3.87
N SER A 143 -8.66 -3.53 4.22
CA SER A 143 -9.20 -3.56 5.58
C SER A 143 -10.69 -3.82 5.60
N GLU A 144 -11.14 -4.46 6.67
CA GLU A 144 -12.53 -4.67 7.02
C GLU A 144 -13.04 -3.44 7.75
N ASP A 145 -14.05 -2.77 7.18
CA ASP A 145 -14.70 -1.58 7.72
C ASP A 145 -13.76 -0.39 8.01
N GLY A 146 -12.51 -0.45 7.51
CA GLY A 146 -11.48 0.55 7.76
C GLY A 146 -10.82 0.44 9.14
N GLU A 147 -11.06 -0.65 9.88
CA GLU A 147 -10.57 -0.83 11.26
C GLU A 147 -9.41 -1.81 11.35
N ASN A 148 -9.55 -2.98 10.71
CA ASN A 148 -8.55 -4.05 10.75
C ASN A 148 -8.25 -4.51 9.33
N GLY A 149 -7.02 -4.90 9.05
CA GLY A 149 -6.69 -5.35 7.71
C GLY A 149 -5.24 -5.75 7.54
N ALA A 150 -4.84 -5.94 6.28
CA ALA A 150 -3.51 -6.29 5.86
C ALA A 150 -2.88 -5.18 5.04
N HIS A 151 -1.56 -4.98 5.21
CA HIS A 151 -0.70 -4.15 4.38
C HIS A 151 0.39 -5.03 3.78
N ILE A 152 0.49 -5.09 2.47
CA ILE A 152 1.49 -5.89 1.76
C ILE A 152 2.24 -5.04 0.76
N GLU A 153 3.57 -5.13 0.81
CA GLU A 153 4.49 -4.47 -0.12
C GLU A 153 5.08 -5.51 -1.07
N TYR A 154 4.72 -5.42 -2.34
CA TYR A 154 5.25 -6.27 -3.41
C TYR A 154 6.40 -5.54 -4.11
N PRO A 155 7.65 -6.04 -4.00
CA PRO A 155 8.80 -5.40 -4.63
C PRO A 155 8.76 -5.50 -6.15
N SER A 156 9.43 -4.58 -6.83
CA SER A 156 9.74 -4.73 -8.25
C SER A 156 10.78 -5.85 -8.44
N TYR A 157 10.74 -6.56 -9.55
CA TYR A 157 11.65 -7.65 -9.91
C TYR A 157 12.49 -7.31 -11.15
#